data_ba68d82b203011ae1570766050614e66
#
_entry.id   ba68d82b203011ae1570766050614e66
#
_cell.length_a   1.000
_cell.length_b   1.000
_cell.length_c   1.000
_cell.angle_alpha   90.00
_cell.angle_beta   90.00
_cell.angle_gamma   90.00
#
_symmetry.space_group_name_H-M   'P 1'
#
loop_
_entity.id
_entity.type
_entity.pdbx_description
1 polymer ?
#
loop_
_entity_poly.entity_id
_entity_poly.type
_entity_poly.pdbx_seq_one_letter_code
_entity_poly.pdbx_strand_id
1 'polypeptide(L)'
;MRSCIIRAALAVVTCFSLQVHADDSISVSIDSYRMKVEKYQRFWNSLIPSQLVVQNAGNMGVLSAGIGWNYGKHDQWETHFLVGFVPKYHSKSVKATLTLKENFIPWRKAIRPRFTFEPLSCSFYVNTIFGDEFWSHQPSRYPNNYYWFSTRLRLNVSLGERFTVYIPENKKKWVKSLTVFYEIGSCDLYLIDFVSNKEVAPKEILGLSLGLKIQIF
;
A
#
# COMPACT_ATOMS: atom_id res chain seq x y z
N MET A 1 50.26 -40.28 -46.01
CA MET A 1 48.81 -40.14 -46.06
C MET A 1 48.13 -40.35 -44.68
N ARG A 2 48.46 -41.40 -43.92
CA ARG A 2 47.82 -41.60 -42.54
C ARG A 2 48.02 -40.48 -41.55
N SER A 3 49.16 -39.77 -41.52
CA SER A 3 49.44 -38.69 -40.57
C SER A 3 48.64 -37.40 -40.85
N CYS A 4 48.23 -37.15 -42.11
CA CYS A 4 47.47 -35.96 -42.46
C CYS A 4 45.97 -36.11 -42.07
N ILE A 5 45.42 -37.33 -42.17
CA ILE A 5 44.04 -37.63 -41.80
C ILE A 5 43.83 -37.53 -40.29
N ILE A 6 44.80 -37.99 -39.48
CA ILE A 6 44.74 -37.89 -38.01
C ILE A 6 44.79 -36.44 -37.54
N ARG A 7 45.59 -35.57 -38.17
CA ARG A 7 45.65 -34.15 -37.85
C ARG A 7 44.37 -33.40 -38.25
N ALA A 8 43.75 -33.76 -39.35
CA ALA A 8 42.47 -33.21 -39.77
C ALA A 8 41.31 -33.64 -38.83
N ALA A 9 41.31 -34.91 -38.39
CA ALA A 9 40.31 -35.41 -37.43
C ALA A 9 40.45 -34.75 -36.05
N LEU A 10 41.69 -34.51 -35.58
CA LEU A 10 41.93 -33.82 -34.32
C LEU A 10 41.48 -32.35 -34.38
N ALA A 11 41.72 -31.66 -35.51
CA ALA A 11 41.27 -30.25 -35.69
C ALA A 11 39.74 -30.11 -35.70
N VAL A 12 39.05 -31.09 -36.28
CA VAL A 12 37.56 -31.11 -36.35
C VAL A 12 36.99 -31.36 -34.93
N VAL A 13 37.59 -32.26 -34.14
CA VAL A 13 37.15 -32.54 -32.76
C VAL A 13 37.38 -31.36 -31.84
N THR A 14 38.49 -30.63 -31.99
CA THR A 14 38.78 -29.43 -31.19
C THR A 14 37.87 -28.25 -31.56
N CYS A 15 37.53 -28.08 -32.86
CA CYS A 15 36.54 -27.06 -33.26
C CYS A 15 35.14 -27.40 -32.75
N PHE A 16 34.73 -28.66 -32.71
CA PHE A 16 33.43 -29.06 -32.20
C PHE A 16 33.32 -28.90 -30.69
N SER A 17 34.40 -29.17 -29.94
CA SER A 17 34.42 -28.92 -28.47
C SER A 17 34.44 -27.42 -28.11
N LEU A 18 35.04 -26.58 -28.94
CA LEU A 18 35.02 -25.13 -28.76
C LEU A 18 33.63 -24.53 -29.05
N GLN A 19 32.89 -25.06 -30.03
CA GLN A 19 31.53 -24.63 -30.31
C GLN A 19 30.55 -24.99 -29.17
N VAL A 20 30.66 -26.20 -28.62
CA VAL A 20 29.82 -26.62 -27.48
C VAL A 20 30.05 -25.74 -26.24
N HIS A 21 31.29 -25.35 -25.95
CA HIS A 21 31.60 -24.46 -24.82
C HIS A 21 31.16 -23.03 -25.08
N ALA A 22 31.17 -22.56 -26.33
CA ALA A 22 30.68 -21.21 -26.67
C ALA A 22 29.15 -21.11 -26.58
N ASP A 23 28.40 -22.13 -26.98
CA ASP A 23 26.95 -22.18 -26.89
C ASP A 23 26.47 -22.20 -25.44
N ASP A 24 27.11 -22.96 -24.54
CA ASP A 24 26.76 -23.01 -23.13
C ASP A 24 27.01 -21.68 -22.43
N SER A 25 28.10 -21.00 -22.74
CA SER A 25 28.41 -19.69 -22.15
C SER A 25 27.48 -18.60 -22.64
N ILE A 26 27.03 -18.66 -23.88
CA ILE A 26 26.06 -17.70 -24.45
C ILE A 26 24.69 -17.94 -23.85
N SER A 27 24.24 -19.19 -23.73
CA SER A 27 22.94 -19.52 -23.13
C SER A 27 22.84 -19.10 -21.67
N VAL A 28 23.86 -19.34 -20.86
CA VAL A 28 23.93 -18.89 -19.47
C VAL A 28 23.91 -17.36 -19.35
N SER A 29 24.57 -16.65 -20.24
CA SER A 29 24.56 -15.18 -20.24
C SER A 29 23.19 -14.61 -20.61
N ILE A 30 22.53 -15.20 -21.58
CA ILE A 30 21.17 -14.83 -22.02
C ILE A 30 20.16 -15.07 -20.88
N ASP A 31 20.24 -16.20 -20.20
CA ASP A 31 19.34 -16.52 -19.07
C ASP A 31 19.57 -15.57 -17.90
N SER A 32 20.81 -15.24 -17.59
CA SER A 32 21.12 -14.26 -16.53
C SER A 32 20.60 -12.85 -16.87
N TYR A 33 20.68 -12.45 -18.12
CA TYR A 33 20.11 -11.18 -18.59
C TYR A 33 18.57 -11.17 -18.52
N ARG A 34 17.92 -12.24 -18.98
CA ARG A 34 16.46 -12.40 -18.89
C ARG A 34 15.98 -12.31 -17.45
N MET A 35 16.62 -13.00 -16.51
CA MET A 35 16.27 -12.92 -15.09
C MET A 35 16.40 -11.49 -14.54
N LYS A 36 17.41 -10.72 -14.95
CA LYS A 36 17.56 -9.31 -14.56
C LYS A 36 16.44 -8.45 -15.13
N VAL A 37 16.10 -8.62 -16.40
CA VAL A 37 15.01 -7.89 -17.07
C VAL A 37 13.66 -8.21 -16.42
N GLU A 38 13.38 -9.49 -16.16
CA GLU A 38 12.14 -9.90 -15.49
C GLU A 38 12.05 -9.36 -14.05
N LYS A 39 13.16 -9.35 -13.32
CA LYS A 39 13.20 -8.74 -11.98
C LYS A 39 12.93 -7.24 -12.03
N TYR A 40 13.52 -6.57 -13.00
CA TYR A 40 13.28 -5.15 -13.24
C TYR A 40 11.83 -4.87 -13.62
N GLN A 41 11.26 -5.62 -14.56
CA GLN A 41 9.86 -5.48 -14.96
C GLN A 41 8.90 -5.78 -13.79
N ARG A 42 9.15 -6.83 -13.00
CA ARG A 42 8.36 -7.14 -11.79
C ARG A 42 8.41 -6.01 -10.78
N PHE A 43 9.58 -5.40 -10.57
CA PHE A 43 9.70 -4.24 -9.69
C PHE A 43 8.86 -3.07 -10.18
N TRP A 44 8.95 -2.70 -11.46
CA TRP A 44 8.14 -1.59 -12.01
C TRP A 44 6.65 -1.90 -12.00
N ASN A 45 6.26 -3.11 -12.32
CA ASN A 45 4.86 -3.53 -12.26
C ASN A 45 4.30 -3.50 -10.83
N SER A 46 5.12 -3.76 -9.82
CA SER A 46 4.68 -3.67 -8.41
C SER A 46 4.42 -2.25 -7.93
N LEU A 47 4.93 -1.23 -8.63
CA LEU A 47 4.65 0.18 -8.33
C LEU A 47 3.33 0.68 -8.92
N ILE A 48 2.72 -0.08 -9.85
CA ILE A 48 1.43 0.29 -10.43
C ILE A 48 0.34 0.05 -9.37
N PRO A 49 -0.44 1.10 -9.01
CA PRO A 49 -1.52 0.95 -8.04
C PRO A 49 -2.58 -0.02 -8.54
N SER A 50 -2.97 -0.95 -7.71
CA SER A 50 -4.01 -1.94 -8.01
C SER A 50 -5.39 -1.55 -7.48
N GLN A 51 -5.47 -0.48 -6.69
CA GLN A 51 -6.69 -0.07 -6.00
C GLN A 51 -6.93 1.43 -6.10
N LEU A 52 -8.22 1.80 -6.19
CA LEU A 52 -8.73 3.14 -5.93
C LEU A 52 -9.55 3.11 -4.64
N VAL A 53 -9.33 4.10 -3.78
CA VAL A 53 -9.97 4.16 -2.46
C VAL A 53 -10.59 5.54 -2.29
N VAL A 54 -11.82 5.56 -1.78
CA VAL A 54 -12.50 6.78 -1.33
C VAL A 54 -13.00 6.52 0.08
N GLN A 55 -12.70 7.43 1.00
CA GLN A 55 -13.07 7.29 2.42
C GLN A 55 -13.59 8.62 2.95
N ASN A 56 -14.64 8.54 3.76
CA ASN A 56 -15.23 9.68 4.49
C ASN A 56 -14.78 9.63 5.94
N ALA A 57 -14.48 10.78 6.52
CA ALA A 57 -14.05 10.95 7.92
C ALA A 57 -12.73 10.23 8.27
N GLY A 58 -12.59 9.73 9.51
CA GLY A 58 -11.38 8.99 9.95
C GLY A 58 -10.15 9.86 10.17
N ASN A 59 -10.33 11.13 10.60
CA ASN A 59 -9.24 12.10 10.82
C ASN A 59 -8.40 12.43 9.56
N MET A 60 -8.85 12.00 8.37
CA MET A 60 -8.20 12.25 7.08
C MET A 60 -8.81 13.41 6.30
N GLY A 61 -9.86 14.03 6.84
CA GLY A 61 -10.70 15.03 6.21
C GLY A 61 -12.14 14.57 6.09
N VAL A 62 -13.04 15.42 5.57
CA VAL A 62 -14.44 15.03 5.34
C VAL A 62 -14.54 14.00 4.24
N LEU A 63 -13.74 14.15 3.19
CA LEU A 63 -13.61 13.21 2.10
C LEU A 63 -12.15 13.07 1.72
N SER A 64 -11.68 11.86 1.55
CA SER A 64 -10.34 11.53 1.05
C SER A 64 -10.45 10.50 -0.07
N ALA A 65 -9.59 10.66 -1.07
CA ALA A 65 -9.49 9.75 -2.19
C ALA A 65 -8.03 9.48 -2.51
N GLY A 66 -7.74 8.31 -3.05
CA GLY A 66 -6.39 7.95 -3.41
C GLY A 66 -6.25 6.58 -4.02
N ILE A 67 -5.03 6.11 -4.01
CA ILE A 67 -4.58 4.88 -4.65
C ILE A 67 -4.01 3.92 -3.61
N GLY A 68 -3.97 2.62 -3.95
CA GLY A 68 -3.44 1.62 -3.05
C GLY A 68 -2.83 0.42 -3.76
N TRP A 69 -2.07 -0.33 -2.97
CA TRP A 69 -1.37 -1.56 -3.36
C TRP A 69 -1.69 -2.66 -2.37
N ASN A 70 -1.84 -3.88 -2.87
CA ASN A 70 -1.91 -5.08 -2.03
C ASN A 70 -0.64 -5.92 -2.18
N TYR A 71 -0.23 -6.53 -1.10
CA TYR A 71 0.96 -7.37 -1.05
C TYR A 71 0.92 -8.36 0.13
N GLY A 72 1.97 -9.17 0.23
CA GLY A 72 2.08 -10.22 1.23
C GLY A 72 1.38 -11.52 0.84
N LYS A 73 1.37 -12.48 1.75
CA LYS A 73 0.68 -13.75 1.53
C LYS A 73 -0.82 -13.52 1.51
N HIS A 74 -1.49 -13.97 0.43
CA HIS A 74 -2.95 -13.82 0.28
C HIS A 74 -3.44 -12.36 0.33
N ASP A 75 -2.60 -11.40 -0.11
CA ASP A 75 -2.95 -9.96 -0.13
C ASP A 75 -3.41 -9.42 1.25
N GLN A 76 -2.77 -9.88 2.33
CA GLN A 76 -3.15 -9.49 3.71
C GLN A 76 -2.78 -8.06 4.05
N TRP A 77 -1.83 -7.47 3.32
CA TRP A 77 -1.36 -6.11 3.54
C TRP A 77 -1.81 -5.20 2.41
N GLU A 78 -2.24 -4.01 2.77
CA GLU A 78 -2.65 -2.98 1.83
C GLU A 78 -2.12 -1.63 2.27
N THR A 79 -1.32 -0.99 1.42
CA THR A 79 -0.90 0.40 1.61
C THR A 79 -1.77 1.33 0.78
N HIS A 80 -2.34 2.36 1.39
CA HIS A 80 -3.12 3.39 0.72
C HIS A 80 -2.43 4.76 0.86
N PHE A 81 -2.39 5.49 -0.23
CA PHE A 81 -1.97 6.88 -0.28
C PHE A 81 -3.18 7.74 -0.63
N LEU A 82 -3.62 8.55 0.33
CA LEU A 82 -4.87 9.30 0.24
C LEU A 82 -4.62 10.80 0.33
N VAL A 83 -5.32 11.55 -0.49
CA VAL A 83 -5.42 13.02 -0.39
C VAL A 83 -6.82 13.35 0.10
N GLY A 84 -6.90 14.09 1.18
CA GLY A 84 -8.16 14.44 1.82
C GLY A 84 -8.41 15.95 1.77
N PHE A 85 -9.68 16.28 2.02
CA PHE A 85 -10.20 17.62 1.98
C PHE A 85 -10.95 17.94 3.27
N VAL A 86 -10.58 19.09 3.89
CA VAL A 86 -11.28 19.64 5.06
C VAL A 86 -11.96 20.96 4.64
N PRO A 87 -13.29 21.00 4.64
CA PRO A 87 -14.03 22.21 4.23
C PRO A 87 -13.92 23.32 5.26
N LYS A 88 -14.27 24.51 4.86
CA LYS A 88 -14.17 25.75 5.61
C LYS A 88 -15.06 25.82 6.88
N TYR A 89 -15.99 24.86 7.07
CA TYR A 89 -16.94 24.90 8.21
C TYR A 89 -16.28 24.79 9.59
N HIS A 90 -15.11 24.18 9.68
CA HIS A 90 -14.37 23.99 10.93
C HIS A 90 -13.01 24.68 10.96
N SER A 91 -12.70 25.49 9.93
CA SER A 91 -11.42 26.20 9.86
C SER A 91 -11.55 27.52 9.08
N LYS A 92 -10.58 28.44 9.24
CA LYS A 92 -10.57 29.74 8.54
C LYS A 92 -10.39 29.60 7.02
N SER A 93 -9.84 28.49 6.56
CA SER A 93 -9.57 28.19 5.14
C SER A 93 -9.77 26.70 4.86
N VAL A 94 -10.02 26.38 3.59
CA VAL A 94 -9.99 25.01 3.10
C VAL A 94 -8.60 24.41 3.30
N LYS A 95 -8.52 23.17 3.82
CA LYS A 95 -7.25 22.49 4.07
C LYS A 95 -7.19 21.19 3.31
N ALA A 96 -6.01 20.88 2.81
CA ALA A 96 -5.70 19.58 2.25
C ALA A 96 -5.02 18.72 3.31
N THR A 97 -5.26 17.41 3.24
CA THR A 97 -4.58 16.41 4.05
C THR A 97 -3.91 15.39 3.17
N LEU A 98 -2.83 14.82 3.65
CA LEU A 98 -2.12 13.72 3.03
C LEU A 98 -2.01 12.58 4.03
N THR A 99 -2.44 11.40 3.62
CA THR A 99 -2.45 10.22 4.50
C THR A 99 -1.75 9.06 3.84
N LEU A 100 -0.83 8.46 4.60
CA LEU A 100 -0.25 7.15 4.28
C LEU A 100 -0.84 6.16 5.28
N LYS A 101 -1.59 5.18 4.76
CA LYS A 101 -2.34 4.22 5.57
C LYS A 101 -1.93 2.80 5.21
N GLU A 102 -1.60 2.04 6.24
CA GLU A 102 -1.30 0.62 6.16
C GLU A 102 -2.43 -0.18 6.79
N ASN A 103 -2.92 -1.17 6.08
CA ASN A 103 -4.01 -2.04 6.54
C ASN A 103 -3.53 -3.49 6.60
N PHE A 104 -3.86 -4.16 7.67
CA PHE A 104 -3.65 -5.58 7.85
C PHE A 104 -4.99 -6.31 7.95
N ILE A 105 -5.19 -7.31 7.09
CA ILE A 105 -6.44 -8.08 6.96
C ILE A 105 -6.11 -9.55 7.25
N PRO A 106 -6.20 -9.99 8.50
CA PRO A 106 -5.78 -11.35 8.90
C PRO A 106 -6.66 -12.45 8.31
N TRP A 107 -7.96 -12.19 8.13
CA TRP A 107 -8.92 -13.21 7.73
C TRP A 107 -9.85 -12.74 6.62
N ARG A 108 -10.10 -13.65 5.67
CA ARG A 108 -11.07 -13.49 4.60
C ARG A 108 -11.97 -14.71 4.55
N LYS A 109 -13.28 -14.52 4.70
CA LYS A 109 -14.29 -15.58 4.61
C LYS A 109 -15.11 -15.42 3.35
N ALA A 110 -15.01 -16.35 2.42
CA ALA A 110 -15.92 -16.42 1.28
C ALA A 110 -17.29 -16.89 1.78
N ILE A 111 -18.32 -16.05 1.64
CA ILE A 111 -19.72 -16.38 2.00
C ILE A 111 -20.40 -17.04 0.82
N ARG A 112 -20.12 -16.54 -0.40
CA ARG A 112 -20.62 -17.03 -1.67
C ARG A 112 -19.54 -16.89 -2.74
N PRO A 113 -19.66 -17.49 -3.92
CA PRO A 113 -18.63 -17.41 -4.96
C PRO A 113 -18.20 -16.00 -5.36
N ARG A 114 -19.04 -14.98 -5.07
CA ARG A 114 -18.78 -13.58 -5.41
C ARG A 114 -18.70 -12.65 -4.21
N PHE A 115 -18.89 -13.16 -3.00
CA PHE A 115 -18.98 -12.34 -1.80
C PHE A 115 -17.99 -12.83 -0.76
N THR A 116 -17.13 -11.93 -0.33
CA THR A 116 -16.15 -12.17 0.74
C THR A 116 -16.39 -11.18 1.86
N PHE A 117 -16.39 -11.69 3.08
CA PHE A 117 -16.44 -10.90 4.30
C PHE A 117 -15.07 -10.96 4.99
N GLU A 118 -14.58 -9.82 5.37
CA GLU A 118 -13.34 -9.63 6.11
C GLU A 118 -13.71 -9.09 7.50
N PRO A 119 -13.82 -9.98 8.52
CA PRO A 119 -14.38 -9.65 9.83
C PRO A 119 -13.47 -8.75 10.67
N LEU A 120 -12.23 -8.60 10.28
CA LEU A 120 -11.27 -7.74 10.94
C LEU A 120 -10.32 -7.13 9.93
N SER A 121 -10.17 -5.82 9.97
CA SER A 121 -9.06 -5.09 9.39
C SER A 121 -8.48 -4.15 10.43
N CYS A 122 -7.18 -4.24 10.63
CA CYS A 122 -6.43 -3.34 11.50
C CYS A 122 -5.72 -2.32 10.61
N SER A 123 -5.87 -1.04 10.93
CA SER A 123 -5.23 0.02 10.14
C SER A 123 -4.38 0.90 11.04
N PHE A 124 -3.20 1.22 10.55
CA PHE A 124 -2.32 2.25 11.11
C PHE A 124 -2.04 3.28 10.03
N TYR A 125 -2.17 4.56 10.36
CA TYR A 125 -1.92 5.60 9.37
C TYR A 125 -1.35 6.88 9.98
N VAL A 126 -0.56 7.53 9.14
CA VAL A 126 0.02 8.83 9.40
C VAL A 126 -0.69 9.85 8.53
N ASN A 127 -1.23 10.87 9.15
CA ASN A 127 -1.92 11.97 8.47
C ASN A 127 -1.16 13.28 8.66
N THR A 128 -1.03 14.03 7.58
CA THR A 128 -0.44 15.38 7.58
C THR A 128 -1.47 16.37 7.08
N ILE A 129 -1.68 17.46 7.82
CA ILE A 129 -2.60 18.54 7.47
C ILE A 129 -1.77 19.73 6.97
N PHE A 130 -2.11 20.24 5.79
CA PHE A 130 -1.50 21.43 5.22
C PHE A 130 -2.27 22.68 5.62
N GLY A 131 -1.58 23.63 6.24
CA GLY A 131 -2.13 24.92 6.67
C GLY A 131 -1.13 25.66 7.55
N ASP A 132 -1.17 26.99 7.51
CA ASP A 132 -0.23 27.87 8.24
C ASP A 132 -0.41 27.79 9.76
N GLU A 133 -1.56 27.28 10.22
CA GLU A 133 -1.88 27.10 11.64
C GLU A 133 -1.18 25.87 12.25
N PHE A 134 -0.69 24.95 11.41
CA PHE A 134 -0.05 23.70 11.83
C PHE A 134 1.46 23.78 11.67
N TRP A 135 2.17 23.44 12.70
CA TRP A 135 3.63 23.47 12.74
C TRP A 135 4.21 22.06 12.94
N SER A 136 5.36 21.83 12.34
CA SER A 136 6.13 20.59 12.50
C SER A 136 7.14 20.66 13.64
N HIS A 137 7.65 21.89 13.91
CA HIS A 137 8.55 22.19 15.02
C HIS A 137 7.92 23.26 15.87
N GLN A 138 8.11 23.16 17.19
CA GLN A 138 7.58 24.12 18.15
C GLN A 138 8.00 25.56 17.80
N PRO A 139 7.06 26.51 17.66
CA PRO A 139 7.39 27.91 17.43
C PRO A 139 8.17 28.51 18.62
N SER A 140 9.09 29.43 18.33
CA SER A 140 9.97 30.07 19.32
C SER A 140 9.25 30.87 20.42
N ARG A 141 7.94 31.11 20.23
CA ARG A 141 7.08 31.82 21.24
C ARG A 141 6.75 30.96 22.47
N TYR A 142 7.02 29.66 22.43
CA TYR A 142 6.80 28.76 23.56
C TYR A 142 8.14 28.35 24.20
N PRO A 143 8.18 28.09 25.53
CA PRO A 143 9.36 27.55 26.19
C PRO A 143 9.83 26.24 25.56
N ASN A 144 11.15 26.02 25.57
CA ASN A 144 11.72 24.78 25.02
C ASN A 144 11.10 23.55 25.68
N ASN A 145 10.72 22.54 24.88
CA ASN A 145 10.09 21.29 25.30
C ASN A 145 8.67 21.42 25.89
N TYR A 146 7.98 22.53 25.66
CA TYR A 146 6.58 22.66 26.09
C TYR A 146 5.65 21.70 25.33
N TYR A 147 5.88 21.54 24.01
CA TYR A 147 5.19 20.55 23.19
C TYR A 147 6.22 19.58 22.62
N TRP A 148 6.09 18.31 22.94
CA TRP A 148 6.98 17.26 22.45
C TRP A 148 6.50 16.59 21.15
N PHE A 149 5.35 16.98 20.61
CA PHE A 149 4.75 16.45 19.40
C PHE A 149 4.38 17.54 18.39
N SER A 150 4.40 17.18 17.10
CA SER A 150 4.00 18.05 16.00
C SER A 150 2.48 18.23 15.96
N THR A 151 1.99 19.42 15.62
CA THR A 151 0.56 19.63 15.35
C THR A 151 0.16 19.26 13.94
N ARG A 152 1.12 19.21 13.02
CA ARG A 152 0.93 18.90 11.61
C ARG A 152 0.79 17.42 11.33
N LEU A 153 1.47 16.56 12.08
CA LEU A 153 1.53 15.12 11.86
C LEU A 153 0.74 14.40 12.94
N ARG A 154 -0.16 13.48 12.54
CA ARG A 154 -1.00 12.69 13.45
C ARG A 154 -0.83 11.21 13.14
N LEU A 155 -0.68 10.44 14.21
CA LEU A 155 -0.72 9.00 14.17
C LEU A 155 -2.13 8.53 14.51
N ASN A 156 -2.63 7.59 13.75
CA ASN A 156 -3.98 7.07 13.91
C ASN A 156 -3.97 5.54 13.85
N VAL A 157 -4.87 4.94 14.60
CA VAL A 157 -5.14 3.51 14.57
C VAL A 157 -6.64 3.29 14.38
N SER A 158 -7.01 2.28 13.62
CA SER A 158 -8.41 1.92 13.45
C SER A 158 -8.60 0.41 13.28
N LEU A 159 -9.80 -0.04 13.66
CA LEU A 159 -10.28 -1.40 13.45
C LEU A 159 -11.58 -1.33 12.65
N GLY A 160 -11.79 -2.27 11.77
CA GLY A 160 -12.97 -2.26 10.93
C GLY A 160 -13.31 -3.61 10.33
N GLU A 161 -14.39 -3.62 9.59
CA GLU A 161 -14.85 -4.76 8.81
C GLU A 161 -15.03 -4.35 7.36
N ARG A 162 -14.94 -5.33 6.47
CA ARG A 162 -15.00 -5.11 5.03
C ARG A 162 -15.89 -6.14 4.37
N PHE A 163 -16.59 -5.71 3.33
CA PHE A 163 -17.43 -6.54 2.51
C PHE A 163 -17.07 -6.35 1.04
N THR A 164 -16.58 -7.42 0.42
CA THR A 164 -16.06 -7.39 -0.96
C THR A 164 -16.97 -8.17 -1.89
N VAL A 165 -17.31 -7.54 -3.02
CA VAL A 165 -18.08 -8.12 -4.12
C VAL A 165 -17.20 -8.26 -5.35
N TYR A 166 -17.02 -9.50 -5.84
CA TYR A 166 -16.22 -9.77 -7.04
C TYR A 166 -17.09 -9.69 -8.31
N ILE A 167 -16.58 -9.01 -9.31
CA ILE A 167 -17.21 -8.91 -10.61
C ILE A 167 -16.90 -10.19 -11.41
N PRO A 168 -17.93 -10.85 -12.01
CA PRO A 168 -17.73 -12.06 -12.77
C PRO A 168 -16.86 -11.82 -14.01
N GLU A 169 -16.06 -12.84 -14.38
CA GLU A 169 -15.07 -12.73 -15.45
C GLU A 169 -15.62 -12.29 -16.81
N ASN A 170 -16.82 -12.77 -17.15
CA ASN A 170 -17.52 -12.38 -18.39
C ASN A 170 -17.93 -10.89 -18.43
N LYS A 171 -17.93 -10.18 -17.29
CA LYS A 171 -18.23 -8.75 -17.16
C LYS A 171 -17.02 -7.92 -16.73
N LYS A 172 -15.90 -8.56 -16.46
CA LYS A 172 -14.64 -7.87 -16.12
C LYS A 172 -14.16 -7.05 -17.33
N LYS A 173 -14.11 -5.73 -17.17
CA LYS A 173 -13.39 -4.84 -18.09
C LYS A 173 -12.16 -4.27 -17.43
N TRP A 174 -12.35 -3.47 -16.39
CA TRP A 174 -11.31 -2.74 -15.65
C TRP A 174 -11.36 -2.99 -14.14
N VAL A 175 -12.52 -3.41 -13.61
CA VAL A 175 -12.78 -3.58 -12.20
C VAL A 175 -12.87 -5.06 -11.85
N LYS A 176 -12.04 -5.50 -10.91
CA LYS A 176 -12.01 -6.88 -10.39
C LYS A 176 -13.01 -7.07 -9.25
N SER A 177 -13.03 -6.11 -8.31
CA SER A 177 -13.92 -6.17 -7.15
C SER A 177 -14.23 -4.79 -6.59
N LEU A 178 -15.32 -4.72 -5.85
CA LEU A 178 -15.78 -3.57 -5.08
C LEU A 178 -15.84 -3.96 -3.61
N THR A 179 -15.22 -3.18 -2.74
CA THR A 179 -15.22 -3.39 -1.29
C THR A 179 -15.81 -2.18 -0.60
N VAL A 180 -16.82 -2.41 0.21
CA VAL A 180 -17.33 -1.43 1.17
C VAL A 180 -16.76 -1.75 2.53
N PHE A 181 -16.32 -0.75 3.27
CA PHE A 181 -15.77 -0.94 4.61
C PHE A 181 -16.16 0.18 5.55
N TYR A 182 -16.19 -0.15 6.82
CA TYR A 182 -16.23 0.85 7.89
C TYR A 182 -15.09 0.61 8.87
N GLU A 183 -14.69 1.66 9.54
CA GLU A 183 -13.60 1.63 10.50
C GLU A 183 -13.95 2.53 11.68
N ILE A 184 -13.61 2.06 12.88
CA ILE A 184 -13.67 2.81 14.12
C ILE A 184 -12.24 3.01 14.57
N GLY A 185 -11.83 4.24 14.75
CA GLY A 185 -10.44 4.57 15.06
C GLY A 185 -10.30 5.79 15.94
N SER A 186 -9.07 6.03 16.35
CA SER A 186 -8.68 7.15 17.17
C SER A 186 -7.32 7.68 16.75
N CYS A 187 -7.01 8.92 17.12
CA CYS A 187 -5.69 9.49 16.91
C CYS A 187 -4.87 9.51 18.21
N ASP A 188 -3.57 9.73 18.06
CA ASP A 188 -2.60 9.84 19.14
C ASP A 188 -3.02 10.80 20.27
N LEU A 189 -3.54 11.98 19.92
CA LEU A 189 -3.98 12.97 20.92
C LEU A 189 -5.14 12.47 21.76
N TYR A 190 -6.16 11.91 21.11
CA TYR A 190 -7.33 11.39 21.81
C TYR A 190 -6.98 10.20 22.70
N LEU A 191 -6.05 9.34 22.27
CA LEU A 191 -5.56 8.24 23.08
C LEU A 191 -4.77 8.72 24.30
N ILE A 192 -3.92 9.76 24.14
CA ILE A 192 -3.17 10.36 25.24
C ILE A 192 -4.14 11.03 26.23
N ASP A 193 -5.11 11.78 25.73
CA ASP A 193 -6.11 12.45 26.57
C ASP A 193 -6.94 11.44 27.37
N PHE A 194 -7.37 10.36 26.74
CA PHE A 194 -8.08 9.27 27.41
C PHE A 194 -7.28 8.61 28.54
N VAL A 195 -5.98 8.40 28.33
CA VAL A 195 -5.12 7.79 29.37
C VAL A 195 -4.83 8.79 30.50
N SER A 196 -4.74 10.08 30.16
CA SER A 196 -4.41 11.14 31.13
C SER A 196 -5.63 11.63 31.92
N ASN A 197 -6.82 11.64 31.31
CA ASN A 197 -8.06 12.13 31.88
C ASN A 197 -9.07 10.98 32.07
N LYS A 198 -9.35 10.64 33.32
CA LYS A 198 -10.32 9.58 33.67
C LYS A 198 -11.79 9.94 33.36
N GLU A 199 -12.07 11.23 33.08
CA GLU A 199 -13.43 11.72 32.80
C GLU A 199 -13.83 11.61 31.33
N VAL A 200 -12.88 11.35 30.42
CA VAL A 200 -13.13 11.25 28.98
C VAL A 200 -13.81 9.92 28.65
N ALA A 201 -15.00 10.00 28.07
CA ALA A 201 -15.73 8.79 27.69
C ALA A 201 -15.14 8.17 26.39
N PRO A 202 -15.08 6.83 26.26
CA PRO A 202 -14.54 6.18 25.04
C PRO A 202 -15.22 6.62 23.74
N LYS A 203 -16.50 6.98 23.78
CA LYS A 203 -17.26 7.49 22.62
C LYS A 203 -16.75 8.84 22.08
N GLU A 204 -16.04 9.62 22.92
CA GLU A 204 -15.54 10.96 22.55
C GLU A 204 -14.21 10.87 21.79
N ILE A 205 -13.49 9.75 21.97
CA ILE A 205 -12.19 9.52 21.34
C ILE A 205 -12.29 8.67 20.08
N LEU A 206 -13.43 8.02 19.84
CA LEU A 206 -13.62 7.12 18.71
C LEU A 206 -14.35 7.81 17.56
N GLY A 207 -13.74 7.78 16.39
CA GLY A 207 -14.33 8.26 15.14
C GLY A 207 -14.74 7.10 14.23
N LEU A 208 -15.95 7.18 13.67
CA LEU A 208 -16.42 6.26 12.64
C LEU A 208 -16.06 6.81 11.26
N SER A 209 -15.53 5.96 10.40
CA SER A 209 -15.30 6.25 8.99
C SER A 209 -15.91 5.19 8.09
N LEU A 210 -16.32 5.61 6.90
CA LEU A 210 -16.87 4.75 5.85
C LEU A 210 -16.04 4.90 4.59
N GLY A 211 -15.80 3.79 3.90
CA GLY A 211 -15.01 3.82 2.68
C GLY A 211 -15.47 2.82 1.63
N LEU A 212 -15.04 3.15 0.42
CA LEU A 212 -15.25 2.36 -0.78
C LEU A 212 -13.88 2.11 -1.43
N LYS A 213 -13.60 0.86 -1.77
CA LYS A 213 -12.40 0.46 -2.48
C LYS A 213 -12.76 -0.27 -3.77
N ILE A 214 -12.14 0.12 -4.85
CA ILE A 214 -12.28 -0.48 -6.18
C ILE A 214 -10.94 -1.13 -6.51
N GLN A 215 -10.93 -2.43 -6.73
CA GLN A 215 -9.75 -3.14 -7.21
C GLN A 215 -9.79 -3.22 -8.73
N ILE A 216 -8.69 -2.79 -9.38
CA ILE A 216 -8.63 -2.63 -10.84
C ILE A 216 -8.00 -3.86 -11.48
N PHE A 217 -6.96 -4.46 -10.97
CA PHE A 217 -6.27 -5.61 -11.56
C PHE A 217 -6.10 -6.76 -10.58
#